data_fc94dbaaf61d19f7b81f79a6da6e7f6a
#
_entry.id   fc94dbaaf61d19f7b81f79a6da6e7f6a
#
_cell.length_a   1.000
_cell.length_b   1.000
_cell.length_c   1.000
_cell.angle_alpha   90.00
_cell.angle_beta   90.00
_cell.angle_gamma   90.00
#
_symmetry.space_group_name_H-M   'P 1'
#
loop_
_entity.id
_entity.type
_entity.pdbx_description
1 polymer ?
#
loop_
_entity_poly.entity_id
_entity_poly.type
_entity_poly.pdbx_seq_one_letter_code
_entity_poly.pdbx_strand_id
1 'polypeptide(L)'
;IYGQSPYKSPTDMGVNMAGNCICDDAACKDASCQEIIRRYYDARRRVLAGECSEEEVYKIEMLMNQAGITVHDRPVVDVALSRSEETEAPAAALELADGRMITGKTTDLLGPCAALLLNALKELAGIPHNQPVISPAAIEPIQTLKTQYLGSKNPRLHMDEVLIALSVSAASDPNAQKALEQLPNLKGCQAHTSVMVSDVDRKLFMKLSIQATFEAKYENNSVIFPKKGI
;
A
#
# COMPACT_ATOMS: atom_id res chain seq x y z
N ILE A 1 42.11 13.51 -13.69
CA ILE A 1 42.96 12.49 -14.36
C ILE A 1 42.09 11.67 -15.33
N TYR A 2 40.86 11.34 -15.05
CA TYR A 2 40.07 10.42 -15.89
C TYR A 2 39.03 11.08 -16.83
N GLY A 3 38.85 12.38 -16.86
CA GLY A 3 37.93 13.10 -17.74
C GLY A 3 36.46 12.62 -17.70
N GLN A 4 36.22 11.43 -17.16
CA GLN A 4 34.91 10.81 -16.91
C GLN A 4 34.97 10.06 -15.58
N SER A 5 33.81 9.93 -14.91
CA SER A 5 33.72 9.09 -13.72
C SER A 5 34.07 7.64 -14.07
N PRO A 6 35.01 6.99 -13.34
CA PRO A 6 35.29 5.57 -13.53
C PRO A 6 34.11 4.67 -13.10
N TYR A 7 33.18 5.23 -12.33
CA TYR A 7 32.01 4.49 -11.80
C TYR A 7 30.80 4.75 -12.70
N LYS A 8 30.35 3.74 -13.41
CA LYS A 8 29.24 3.81 -14.36
C LYS A 8 27.96 3.16 -13.87
N SER A 9 28.06 2.35 -12.83
CA SER A 9 26.95 1.56 -12.32
C SER A 9 27.01 1.42 -10.80
N PRO A 10 25.93 1.02 -10.11
CA PRO A 10 25.95 0.67 -8.69
C PRO A 10 26.97 -0.41 -8.34
N THR A 11 27.21 -1.36 -9.24
CA THR A 11 28.20 -2.42 -9.04
C THR A 11 29.64 -1.89 -9.03
N ASP A 12 29.91 -0.81 -9.75
CA ASP A 12 31.21 -0.14 -9.78
C ASP A 12 31.43 0.75 -8.54
N MET A 13 30.38 1.15 -7.85
CA MET A 13 30.41 2.15 -6.77
C MET A 13 30.63 1.56 -5.38
N GLY A 14 31.35 0.48 -5.24
CA GLY A 14 31.82 -0.01 -3.95
C GLY A 14 30.91 -0.97 -3.22
N VAL A 15 29.72 -1.26 -3.72
CA VAL A 15 28.85 -2.30 -3.12
C VAL A 15 29.52 -3.66 -3.22
N ASN A 16 30.15 -3.96 -4.35
CA ASN A 16 30.95 -5.16 -4.52
C ASN A 16 32.26 -5.12 -3.71
N MET A 17 32.84 -3.93 -3.49
CA MET A 17 34.00 -3.75 -2.62
C MET A 17 33.67 -4.01 -1.15
N ALA A 18 32.43 -3.84 -0.73
CA ALA A 18 31.94 -4.19 0.61
C ALA A 18 31.61 -5.69 0.77
N GLY A 19 31.86 -6.51 -0.24
CA GLY A 19 31.61 -7.95 -0.22
C GLY A 19 30.18 -8.37 -0.55
N ASN A 20 29.33 -7.43 -0.98
CA ASN A 20 27.97 -7.71 -1.42
C ASN A 20 27.95 -7.88 -2.94
N CYS A 21 27.80 -9.10 -3.41
CA CYS A 21 27.70 -9.37 -4.86
C CYS A 21 26.40 -8.84 -5.44
N ILE A 22 26.46 -7.64 -6.03
CA ILE A 22 25.40 -7.12 -6.89
C ILE A 22 25.90 -7.26 -8.33
N CYS A 23 25.17 -8.03 -9.13
CA CYS A 23 25.53 -8.34 -10.51
C CYS A 23 24.44 -7.92 -11.52
N ASP A 24 23.35 -7.29 -11.06
CA ASP A 24 22.25 -6.83 -11.89
C ASP A 24 22.04 -5.31 -11.71
N ASP A 25 22.67 -4.54 -12.60
CA ASP A 25 22.57 -3.08 -12.61
C ASP A 25 21.15 -2.59 -12.99
N ALA A 26 20.43 -3.34 -13.82
CA ALA A 26 19.07 -2.97 -14.21
C ALA A 26 18.13 -3.07 -13.02
N ALA A 27 18.20 -4.16 -12.26
CA ALA A 27 17.42 -4.34 -11.03
C ALA A 27 17.78 -3.30 -9.97
N CYS A 28 19.05 -2.95 -9.82
CA CYS A 28 19.50 -1.88 -8.90
C CYS A 28 18.96 -0.51 -9.31
N LYS A 29 18.96 -0.21 -10.61
CA LYS A 29 18.43 1.03 -11.13
C LYS A 29 16.92 1.10 -10.91
N ASP A 30 16.19 0.04 -11.22
CA ASP A 30 14.74 -0.02 -11.00
C ASP A 30 14.41 0.15 -9.51
N ALA A 31 15.05 -0.59 -8.63
CA ALA A 31 14.85 -0.46 -7.18
C ALA A 31 15.12 0.97 -6.68
N SER A 32 16.13 1.64 -7.23
CA SER A 32 16.44 3.03 -6.90
C SER A 32 15.36 3.99 -7.40
N CYS A 33 14.85 3.80 -8.61
CA CYS A 33 13.76 4.57 -9.16
C CYS A 33 12.48 4.41 -8.32
N GLN A 34 12.13 3.18 -7.98
CA GLN A 34 10.98 2.87 -7.12
C GLN A 34 11.13 3.53 -5.73
N GLU A 35 12.33 3.55 -5.17
CA GLU A 35 12.59 4.20 -3.88
C GLU A 35 12.43 5.73 -3.97
N ILE A 36 12.88 6.37 -5.04
CA ILE A 36 12.69 7.82 -5.24
C ILE A 36 11.20 8.15 -5.30
N ILE A 37 10.40 7.36 -6.04
CA ILE A 37 8.95 7.55 -6.13
C ILE A 37 8.28 7.34 -4.76
N ARG A 38 8.69 6.33 -3.98
CA ARG A 38 8.18 6.13 -2.61
C ARG A 38 8.48 7.33 -1.71
N ARG A 39 9.69 7.89 -1.78
CA ARG A 39 10.07 9.09 -1.02
C ARG A 39 9.27 10.31 -1.44
N TYR A 40 8.96 10.45 -2.73
CA TYR A 40 8.08 11.50 -3.22
C TYR A 40 6.71 11.43 -2.55
N TYR A 41 6.06 10.28 -2.56
CA TYR A 41 4.76 10.10 -1.92
C TYR A 41 4.81 10.28 -0.40
N ASP A 42 5.87 9.83 0.27
CA ASP A 42 6.02 10.07 1.71
C ASP A 42 6.20 11.55 2.03
N ALA A 43 7.00 12.28 1.25
CA ALA A 43 7.16 13.71 1.41
C ALA A 43 5.83 14.45 1.19
N ARG A 44 5.08 14.11 0.14
CA ARG A 44 3.73 14.66 -0.11
C ARG A 44 2.77 14.40 1.07
N ARG A 45 2.78 13.18 1.61
CA ARG A 45 2.02 12.81 2.81
C ARG A 45 2.42 13.69 4.01
N ARG A 46 3.71 13.85 4.23
CA ARG A 46 4.24 14.63 5.37
C ARG A 46 3.92 16.11 5.25
N VAL A 47 3.95 16.67 4.04
CA VAL A 47 3.47 18.04 3.78
C VAL A 47 2.00 18.17 4.13
N LEU A 48 1.15 17.24 3.67
CA LEU A 48 -0.29 17.24 3.99
C LEU A 48 -0.55 17.14 5.50
N ALA A 49 0.32 16.42 6.23
CA ALA A 49 0.25 16.30 7.68
C ALA A 49 0.85 17.51 8.42
N GLY A 50 1.49 18.46 7.71
CA GLY A 50 2.21 19.60 8.32
C GLY A 50 3.52 19.19 9.01
N GLU A 51 4.10 18.05 8.64
CA GLU A 51 5.33 17.49 9.23
C GLU A 51 6.61 17.97 8.52
N CYS A 52 6.51 18.42 7.28
CA CYS A 52 7.63 18.99 6.52
C CYS A 52 7.16 20.08 5.54
N SER A 53 8.10 20.78 4.92
CA SER A 53 7.84 21.85 3.96
C SER A 53 7.79 21.32 2.50
N GLU A 54 7.19 22.10 1.60
CA GLU A 54 7.19 21.82 0.15
C GLU A 54 8.60 21.78 -0.45
N GLU A 55 9.61 22.37 0.19
CA GLU A 55 11.00 22.28 -0.27
C GLU A 55 11.51 20.83 -0.33
N GLU A 56 11.06 19.98 0.59
CA GLU A 56 11.45 18.57 0.60
C GLU A 56 10.88 17.85 -0.61
N VAL A 57 9.62 18.11 -0.96
CA VAL A 57 8.99 17.58 -2.17
C VAL A 57 9.74 18.05 -3.42
N TYR A 58 10.00 19.34 -3.52
CA TYR A 58 10.72 19.93 -4.67
C TYR A 58 12.11 19.29 -4.90
N LYS A 59 12.88 19.03 -3.82
CA LYS A 59 14.17 18.35 -3.94
C LYS A 59 14.04 16.95 -4.53
N ILE A 60 12.98 16.22 -4.15
CA ILE A 60 12.73 14.87 -4.68
C ILE A 60 12.26 14.94 -6.14
N GLU A 61 11.41 15.90 -6.48
CA GLU A 61 11.00 16.15 -7.88
C GLU A 61 12.20 16.46 -8.79
N MET A 62 13.17 17.23 -8.29
CA MET A 62 14.43 17.44 -9.03
C MET A 62 15.19 16.13 -9.27
N LEU A 63 15.25 15.24 -8.26
CA LEU A 63 15.88 13.92 -8.44
C LEU A 63 15.11 13.06 -9.44
N MET A 64 13.77 13.06 -9.40
CA MET A 64 12.93 12.37 -10.38
C MET A 64 13.21 12.87 -11.81
N ASN A 65 13.25 14.18 -11.99
CA ASN A 65 13.58 14.78 -13.28
C ASN A 65 14.99 14.41 -13.77
N GLN A 66 15.98 14.41 -12.89
CA GLN A 66 17.36 14.00 -13.23
C GLN A 66 17.45 12.51 -13.61
N ALA A 67 16.67 11.66 -12.94
CA ALA A 67 16.58 10.24 -13.22
C ALA A 67 15.71 9.92 -14.45
N GLY A 68 14.95 10.90 -14.95
CA GLY A 68 14.01 10.72 -16.06
C GLY A 68 12.82 9.84 -15.70
N ILE A 69 12.37 9.90 -14.45
CA ILE A 69 11.26 9.08 -13.93
C ILE A 69 10.08 9.95 -13.48
N THR A 70 8.91 9.36 -13.51
CA THR A 70 7.64 9.95 -13.07
C THR A 70 6.94 9.01 -12.10
N VAL A 71 5.81 9.41 -11.54
CA VAL A 71 4.99 8.54 -10.68
C VAL A 71 4.39 7.36 -11.47
N HIS A 72 4.26 7.47 -12.79
CA HIS A 72 3.75 6.43 -13.70
C HIS A 72 4.74 5.28 -13.88
N ASP A 73 6.02 5.48 -13.55
CA ASP A 73 7.02 4.40 -13.51
C ASP A 73 6.82 3.46 -12.31
N ARG A 74 5.76 3.68 -11.55
CA ARG A 74 5.23 2.79 -10.50
C ARG A 74 3.82 2.31 -10.90
N PRO A 75 3.68 1.17 -11.60
CA PRO A 75 2.43 0.75 -12.25
C PRO A 75 1.21 0.67 -11.32
N VAL A 76 1.41 0.30 -10.05
CA VAL A 76 0.33 0.25 -9.05
C VAL A 76 -0.36 1.60 -8.83
N VAL A 77 0.31 2.72 -9.16
CA VAL A 77 -0.28 4.08 -9.07
C VAL A 77 -1.42 4.21 -10.06
N ASP A 78 -1.12 3.97 -11.34
CA ASP A 78 -2.12 4.12 -12.42
C ASP A 78 -3.29 3.16 -12.22
N VAL A 79 -3.01 1.93 -11.81
CA VAL A 79 -4.06 0.92 -11.54
C VAL A 79 -4.97 1.36 -10.40
N ALA A 80 -4.41 1.90 -9.31
CA ALA A 80 -5.22 2.37 -8.18
C ALA A 80 -6.06 3.59 -8.54
N LEU A 81 -5.49 4.54 -9.28
CA LEU A 81 -6.18 5.76 -9.72
C LEU A 81 -7.29 5.44 -10.72
N SER A 82 -7.00 4.64 -11.76
CA SER A 82 -8.01 4.18 -12.73
C SER A 82 -9.16 3.45 -12.03
N ARG A 83 -8.85 2.57 -11.08
CA ARG A 83 -9.88 1.88 -10.31
C ARG A 83 -10.75 2.82 -9.48
N SER A 84 -10.14 3.86 -8.91
CA SER A 84 -10.88 4.89 -8.16
C SER A 84 -11.80 5.70 -9.07
N GLU A 85 -11.35 6.06 -10.27
CA GLU A 85 -12.16 6.77 -11.27
C GLU A 85 -13.33 5.92 -11.77
N GLU A 86 -13.07 4.67 -12.17
CA GLU A 86 -14.09 3.73 -12.64
C GLU A 86 -15.22 3.49 -11.63
N THR A 87 -14.89 3.51 -10.34
CA THR A 87 -15.84 3.14 -9.29
C THR A 87 -16.36 4.33 -8.51
N GLU A 88 -15.88 5.54 -8.82
CA GLU A 88 -16.18 6.80 -8.11
C GLU A 88 -15.98 6.68 -6.59
N ALA A 89 -15.08 5.81 -6.18
CA ALA A 89 -14.79 5.51 -4.77
C ALA A 89 -13.27 5.35 -4.53
N PRO A 90 -12.79 5.64 -3.32
CA PRO A 90 -11.39 5.36 -2.99
C PRO A 90 -11.04 3.91 -3.28
N ALA A 91 -9.89 3.71 -3.93
CA ALA A 91 -9.40 2.41 -4.34
C ALA A 91 -7.92 2.24 -3.99
N ALA A 92 -7.48 1.01 -3.99
CA ALA A 92 -6.10 0.60 -3.80
C ALA A 92 -5.74 -0.49 -4.79
N ALA A 93 -4.46 -0.56 -5.16
CA ALA A 93 -3.89 -1.62 -5.99
C ALA A 93 -2.65 -2.22 -5.33
N LEU A 94 -2.39 -3.49 -5.65
CA LEU A 94 -1.21 -4.22 -5.21
C LEU A 94 -0.71 -5.08 -6.36
N GLU A 95 0.59 -5.06 -6.59
CA GLU A 95 1.31 -5.93 -7.51
C GLU A 95 1.87 -7.13 -6.76
N LEU A 96 1.43 -8.32 -7.14
CA LEU A 96 1.97 -9.58 -6.61
C LEU A 96 3.36 -9.85 -7.18
N ALA A 97 4.10 -10.77 -6.57
CA ALA A 97 5.45 -11.14 -6.98
C ALA A 97 5.54 -11.68 -8.43
N ASP A 98 4.44 -12.16 -8.98
CA ASP A 98 4.32 -12.64 -10.36
C ASP A 98 3.84 -11.56 -11.36
N GLY A 99 3.72 -10.30 -10.92
CA GLY A 99 3.31 -9.16 -11.74
C GLY A 99 1.79 -8.99 -11.89
N ARG A 100 0.96 -9.87 -11.31
CA ARG A 100 -0.50 -9.69 -11.33
C ARG A 100 -0.91 -8.49 -10.48
N MET A 101 -1.81 -7.68 -11.03
CA MET A 101 -2.37 -6.53 -10.33
C MET A 101 -3.70 -6.88 -9.67
N ILE A 102 -3.77 -6.66 -8.37
CA ILE A 102 -4.98 -6.85 -7.57
C ILE A 102 -5.50 -5.48 -7.15
N THR A 103 -6.81 -5.29 -7.18
CA THR A 103 -7.44 -4.04 -6.74
C THR A 103 -8.43 -4.27 -5.62
N GLY A 104 -8.62 -3.24 -4.80
CA GLY A 104 -9.67 -3.15 -3.81
C GLY A 104 -10.29 -1.76 -3.82
N LYS A 105 -11.60 -1.65 -3.62
CA LYS A 105 -12.29 -0.36 -3.50
C LYS A 105 -13.04 -0.26 -2.19
N THR A 106 -13.32 0.95 -1.79
CA THR A 106 -14.21 1.22 -0.66
C THR A 106 -15.60 0.64 -0.88
N THR A 107 -16.13 0.01 0.16
CA THR A 107 -17.50 -0.50 0.24
C THR A 107 -18.15 -0.01 1.55
N ASP A 108 -19.39 -0.37 1.79
CA ASP A 108 -20.05 -0.08 3.08
C ASP A 108 -19.43 -0.86 4.25
N LEU A 109 -18.79 -1.98 3.95
CA LEU A 109 -18.18 -2.86 4.96
C LEU A 109 -16.69 -2.60 5.16
N LEU A 110 -15.96 -2.28 4.10
CA LEU A 110 -14.50 -2.29 4.07
C LEU A 110 -13.93 -1.00 3.51
N GLY A 111 -12.85 -0.50 4.10
CA GLY A 111 -11.98 0.49 3.47
C GLY A 111 -11.20 -0.10 2.29
N PRO A 112 -10.59 0.74 1.43
CA PRO A 112 -9.96 0.28 0.19
C PRO A 112 -8.78 -0.68 0.46
N CYS A 113 -8.00 -0.43 1.51
CA CYS A 113 -6.87 -1.28 1.91
C CYS A 113 -7.32 -2.65 2.43
N ALA A 114 -8.39 -2.69 3.22
CA ALA A 114 -8.97 -3.93 3.73
C ALA A 114 -9.55 -4.79 2.60
N ALA A 115 -10.25 -4.16 1.65
CA ALA A 115 -10.76 -4.83 0.45
C ALA A 115 -9.61 -5.36 -0.42
N LEU A 116 -8.56 -4.55 -0.64
CA LEU A 116 -7.37 -4.96 -1.37
C LEU A 116 -6.69 -6.17 -0.72
N LEU A 117 -6.49 -6.14 0.59
CA LEU A 117 -5.85 -7.22 1.33
C LEU A 117 -6.61 -8.54 1.16
N LEU A 118 -7.93 -8.53 1.38
CA LEU A 118 -8.75 -9.75 1.19
C LEU A 118 -8.71 -10.25 -0.25
N ASN A 119 -8.78 -9.36 -1.23
CA ASN A 119 -8.71 -9.75 -2.64
C ASN A 119 -7.35 -10.38 -2.98
N ALA A 120 -6.25 -9.82 -2.48
CA ALA A 120 -4.92 -10.36 -2.69
C ALA A 120 -4.74 -11.74 -2.04
N LEU A 121 -5.21 -11.91 -0.80
CA LEU A 121 -5.16 -13.21 -0.11
C LEU A 121 -6.01 -14.28 -0.81
N LYS A 122 -7.20 -13.91 -1.30
CA LYS A 122 -8.07 -14.82 -2.07
C LYS A 122 -7.41 -15.24 -3.39
N GLU A 123 -6.85 -14.28 -4.11
CA GLU A 123 -6.15 -14.55 -5.38
C GLU A 123 -4.99 -15.52 -5.18
N LEU A 124 -4.15 -15.27 -4.17
CA LEU A 124 -3.03 -16.14 -3.82
C LEU A 124 -3.46 -17.54 -3.36
N ALA A 125 -4.62 -17.64 -2.71
CA ALA A 125 -5.19 -18.90 -2.26
C ALA A 125 -5.98 -19.66 -3.35
N GLY A 126 -6.15 -19.07 -4.54
CA GLY A 126 -6.96 -19.64 -5.63
C GLY A 126 -8.46 -19.70 -5.29
N ILE A 127 -8.95 -18.78 -4.45
CA ILE A 127 -10.36 -18.71 -4.03
C ILE A 127 -11.13 -17.82 -5.01
N PRO A 128 -12.25 -18.28 -5.59
CA PRO A 128 -13.06 -17.48 -6.50
C PRO A 128 -13.48 -16.14 -5.90
N HIS A 129 -13.48 -15.10 -6.72
CA HIS A 129 -13.73 -13.72 -6.26
C HIS A 129 -15.12 -13.54 -5.63
N ASN A 130 -16.12 -14.29 -6.10
CA ASN A 130 -17.49 -14.27 -5.57
C ASN A 130 -17.67 -15.07 -4.27
N GLN A 131 -16.65 -15.83 -3.82
CA GLN A 131 -16.73 -16.61 -2.59
C GLN A 131 -16.25 -15.78 -1.41
N PRO A 132 -17.08 -15.45 -0.41
CA PRO A 132 -16.64 -14.73 0.78
C PRO A 132 -15.76 -15.63 1.66
N VAL A 133 -14.72 -15.05 2.25
CA VAL A 133 -13.85 -15.69 3.26
C VAL A 133 -14.14 -15.16 4.67
N ILE A 134 -14.94 -14.12 4.78
CA ILE A 134 -15.47 -13.59 6.02
C ILE A 134 -16.97 -13.37 5.80
N SER A 135 -17.81 -13.92 6.66
CA SER A 135 -19.26 -13.72 6.55
C SER A 135 -19.65 -12.30 7.02
N PRO A 136 -20.71 -11.71 6.47
CA PRO A 136 -21.28 -10.47 6.99
C PRO A 136 -21.60 -10.54 8.48
N ALA A 137 -22.07 -11.68 8.96
CA ALA A 137 -22.37 -11.92 10.37
C ALA A 137 -21.13 -11.84 11.29
N ALA A 138 -19.92 -12.01 10.75
CA ALA A 138 -18.69 -11.78 11.49
C ALA A 138 -18.25 -10.31 11.47
N ILE A 139 -18.66 -9.54 10.45
CA ILE A 139 -18.32 -8.13 10.28
C ILE A 139 -19.23 -7.22 11.11
N GLU A 140 -20.55 -7.47 11.12
CA GLU A 140 -21.55 -6.64 11.80
C GLU A 140 -21.26 -6.39 13.29
N PRO A 141 -20.86 -7.39 14.10
CA PRO A 141 -20.51 -7.17 15.51
C PRO A 141 -19.32 -6.22 15.68
N ILE A 142 -18.34 -6.27 14.77
CA ILE A 142 -17.16 -5.39 14.79
C ILE A 142 -17.59 -3.95 14.46
N GLN A 143 -18.46 -3.77 13.46
CA GLN A 143 -19.02 -2.46 13.11
C GLN A 143 -19.85 -1.88 14.27
N THR A 144 -20.66 -2.70 14.91
CA THR A 144 -21.46 -2.32 16.08
C THR A 144 -20.58 -1.88 17.23
N LEU A 145 -19.55 -2.68 17.58
CA LEU A 145 -18.58 -2.32 18.60
C LEU A 145 -17.92 -0.97 18.28
N LYS A 146 -17.45 -0.82 17.03
CA LYS A 146 -16.74 0.36 16.57
C LYS A 146 -17.58 1.63 16.61
N THR A 147 -18.84 1.55 16.15
CA THR A 147 -19.72 2.73 16.00
C THR A 147 -20.53 3.02 17.26
N GLN A 148 -21.15 2.01 17.86
CA GLN A 148 -22.09 2.22 18.99
C GLN A 148 -21.35 2.31 20.32
N TYR A 149 -20.32 1.48 20.55
CA TYR A 149 -19.63 1.43 21.85
C TYR A 149 -18.37 2.28 21.89
N LEU A 150 -17.61 2.37 20.77
CA LEU A 150 -16.37 3.14 20.71
C LEU A 150 -16.52 4.53 20.07
N GLY A 151 -17.73 4.87 19.58
CA GLY A 151 -18.05 6.19 19.06
C GLY A 151 -17.38 6.55 17.73
N SER A 152 -16.87 5.57 16.98
CA SER A 152 -16.33 5.82 15.64
C SER A 152 -17.43 6.25 14.68
N LYS A 153 -17.17 7.28 13.88
CA LYS A 153 -18.07 7.70 12.81
C LYS A 153 -17.93 6.86 11.54
N ASN A 154 -16.84 6.11 11.42
CA ASN A 154 -16.54 5.27 10.27
C ASN A 154 -16.86 3.80 10.59
N PRO A 155 -17.91 3.20 10.01
CA PRO A 155 -18.27 1.81 10.22
C PRO A 155 -17.34 0.84 9.46
N ARG A 156 -16.64 1.30 8.43
CA ARG A 156 -15.82 0.44 7.57
C ARG A 156 -14.65 -0.16 8.35
N LEU A 157 -14.39 -1.43 8.11
CA LEU A 157 -13.27 -2.12 8.75
C LEU A 157 -11.94 -1.70 8.14
N HIS A 158 -10.95 -1.51 8.99
CA HIS A 158 -9.54 -1.38 8.65
C HIS A 158 -8.90 -2.75 8.43
N MET A 159 -7.66 -2.76 7.92
CA MET A 159 -6.95 -4.00 7.60
C MET A 159 -6.75 -4.91 8.83
N ASP A 160 -6.45 -4.36 10.00
CA ASP A 160 -6.26 -5.13 11.24
C ASP A 160 -7.57 -5.77 11.73
N GLU A 161 -8.68 -5.03 11.68
CA GLU A 161 -10.02 -5.54 12.04
C GLU A 161 -10.42 -6.69 11.10
N VAL A 162 -10.11 -6.56 9.81
CA VAL A 162 -10.36 -7.61 8.81
C VAL A 162 -9.49 -8.84 9.05
N LEU A 163 -8.22 -8.68 9.42
CA LEU A 163 -7.35 -9.82 9.75
C LEU A 163 -7.82 -10.56 11.00
N ILE A 164 -8.32 -9.84 12.01
CA ILE A 164 -8.92 -10.46 13.19
C ILE A 164 -10.16 -11.27 12.77
N ALA A 165 -11.07 -10.68 11.99
CA ALA A 165 -12.26 -11.37 11.50
C ALA A 165 -11.92 -12.60 10.64
N LEU A 166 -10.91 -12.49 9.76
CA LEU A 166 -10.42 -13.60 8.95
C LEU A 166 -9.83 -14.71 9.83
N SER A 167 -9.03 -14.35 10.84
CA SER A 167 -8.44 -15.30 11.78
C SER A 167 -9.50 -16.09 12.57
N VAL A 168 -10.56 -15.40 13.01
CA VAL A 168 -11.69 -16.06 13.69
C VAL A 168 -12.44 -16.99 12.71
N SER A 169 -12.67 -16.53 11.46
CA SER A 169 -13.34 -17.33 10.43
C SER A 169 -12.53 -18.57 10.06
N ALA A 170 -11.19 -18.46 10.04
CA ALA A 170 -10.27 -19.57 9.73
C ALA A 170 -10.37 -20.76 10.69
N ALA A 171 -10.90 -20.56 11.90
CA ALA A 171 -11.12 -21.64 12.86
C ALA A 171 -12.19 -22.66 12.40
N SER A 172 -13.09 -22.28 11.48
CA SER A 172 -14.19 -23.11 11.02
C SER A 172 -14.37 -23.16 9.49
N ASP A 173 -13.73 -22.25 8.74
CA ASP A 173 -13.79 -22.19 7.29
C ASP A 173 -12.41 -22.47 6.66
N PRO A 174 -12.27 -23.60 5.94
CA PRO A 174 -11.02 -23.96 5.27
C PRO A 174 -10.55 -22.93 4.23
N ASN A 175 -11.46 -22.18 3.59
CA ASN A 175 -11.07 -21.12 2.65
C ASN A 175 -10.52 -19.90 3.36
N ALA A 176 -11.12 -19.52 4.49
CA ALA A 176 -10.57 -18.47 5.33
C ALA A 176 -9.17 -18.84 5.85
N GLN A 177 -8.95 -20.09 6.22
CA GLN A 177 -7.65 -20.60 6.62
C GLN A 177 -6.64 -20.52 5.47
N LYS A 178 -6.99 -21.04 4.28
CA LYS A 178 -6.12 -20.96 3.09
C LYS A 178 -5.75 -19.51 2.73
N ALA A 179 -6.70 -18.58 2.84
CA ALA A 179 -6.45 -17.17 2.60
C ALA A 179 -5.47 -16.59 3.63
N LEU A 180 -5.67 -16.89 4.93
CA LEU A 180 -4.82 -16.41 6.01
C LEU A 180 -3.37 -16.91 5.87
N GLU A 181 -3.18 -18.14 5.43
CA GLU A 181 -1.87 -18.75 5.17
C GLU A 181 -1.08 -18.05 4.06
N GLN A 182 -1.72 -17.22 3.22
CA GLN A 182 -1.05 -16.48 2.16
C GLN A 182 -0.39 -15.16 2.64
N LEU A 183 -0.59 -14.73 3.87
CA LEU A 183 0.00 -13.48 4.39
C LEU A 183 1.51 -13.34 4.14
N PRO A 184 2.35 -14.39 4.33
CA PRO A 184 3.78 -14.28 4.05
C PRO A 184 4.12 -13.96 2.58
N ASN A 185 3.24 -14.33 1.65
CA ASN A 185 3.43 -14.13 0.21
C ASN A 185 3.20 -12.67 -0.24
N LEU A 186 2.73 -11.80 0.67
CA LEU A 186 2.60 -10.37 0.42
C LEU A 186 3.89 -9.59 0.67
N LYS A 187 4.91 -10.23 1.25
CA LYS A 187 6.18 -9.59 1.56
C LYS A 187 6.87 -9.12 0.26
N GLY A 188 7.26 -7.83 0.24
CA GLY A 188 7.93 -7.22 -0.90
C GLY A 188 7.00 -6.73 -2.01
N CYS A 189 5.70 -7.06 -1.96
CA CYS A 189 4.71 -6.54 -2.91
C CYS A 189 4.67 -5.02 -2.89
N GLN A 190 4.36 -4.43 -4.05
CA GLN A 190 4.17 -2.99 -4.21
C GLN A 190 2.69 -2.66 -4.08
N ALA A 191 2.34 -1.57 -3.41
CA ALA A 191 0.95 -1.12 -3.31
C ALA A 191 0.81 0.39 -3.44
N HIS A 192 -0.36 0.84 -3.88
CA HIS A 192 -0.73 2.25 -3.91
C HIS A 192 -2.20 2.44 -3.54
N THR A 193 -2.53 3.58 -2.94
CA THR A 193 -3.92 3.95 -2.63
C THR A 193 -4.23 5.33 -3.18
N SER A 194 -5.43 5.48 -3.72
CA SER A 194 -5.93 6.72 -4.32
C SER A 194 -6.26 7.83 -3.32
N VAL A 195 -6.14 7.55 -2.02
CA VAL A 195 -6.37 8.50 -0.92
C VAL A 195 -5.42 8.22 0.24
N MET A 196 -5.31 9.18 1.14
CA MET A 196 -4.64 9.01 2.42
C MET A 196 -5.35 7.93 3.26
N VAL A 197 -4.57 7.04 3.85
CA VAL A 197 -5.07 5.98 4.72
C VAL A 197 -4.83 6.28 6.19
N SER A 198 -5.51 5.52 7.05
CA SER A 198 -5.30 5.60 8.50
C SER A 198 -3.89 5.17 8.91
N ASP A 199 -3.43 5.64 10.06
CA ASP A 199 -2.16 5.18 10.65
C ASP A 199 -2.16 3.68 10.94
N VAL A 200 -3.34 3.10 11.21
CA VAL A 200 -3.51 1.66 11.45
C VAL A 200 -3.16 0.89 10.18
N ASP A 201 -3.79 1.24 9.05
CA ASP A 201 -3.55 0.58 7.76
C ASP A 201 -2.11 0.79 7.31
N ARG A 202 -1.55 2.00 7.45
CA ARG A 202 -0.15 2.29 7.12
C ARG A 202 0.83 1.44 7.90
N LYS A 203 0.62 1.31 9.23
CA LYS A 203 1.45 0.45 10.09
C LYS A 203 1.31 -1.02 9.72
N LEU A 204 0.14 -1.45 9.27
CA LEU A 204 -0.06 -2.84 8.88
C LEU A 204 0.63 -3.18 7.55
N PHE A 205 0.60 -2.29 6.56
CA PHE A 205 1.43 -2.44 5.35
C PHE A 205 2.91 -2.63 5.71
N MET A 206 3.43 -1.81 6.64
CA MET A 206 4.82 -1.95 7.11
C MET A 206 5.08 -3.30 7.80
N LYS A 207 4.16 -3.78 8.67
CA LYS A 207 4.28 -5.07 9.36
C LYS A 207 4.25 -6.25 8.38
N LEU A 208 3.46 -6.15 7.32
CA LEU A 208 3.40 -7.14 6.24
C LEU A 208 4.55 -7.00 5.23
N SER A 209 5.45 -6.02 5.44
CA SER A 209 6.56 -5.70 4.53
C SER A 209 6.09 -5.39 3.10
N ILE A 210 4.90 -4.80 2.96
CA ILE A 210 4.36 -4.30 1.69
C ILE A 210 4.88 -2.87 1.49
N GLN A 211 5.42 -2.58 0.31
CA GLN A 211 5.94 -1.28 -0.09
C GLN A 211 4.78 -0.38 -0.56
N ALA A 212 4.07 0.24 0.38
CA ALA A 212 2.88 1.03 0.08
C ALA A 212 3.17 2.52 -0.10
N THR A 213 2.48 3.15 -1.05
CA THR A 213 2.43 4.59 -1.29
C THR A 213 0.97 5.08 -1.27
N PHE A 214 0.76 6.38 -1.03
CA PHE A 214 -0.55 6.94 -0.77
C PHE A 214 -0.68 8.28 -1.46
N GLU A 215 -1.82 8.55 -2.14
CA GLU A 215 -2.12 9.91 -2.59
C GLU A 215 -2.27 10.86 -1.40
N ALA A 216 -1.67 12.03 -1.52
CA ALA A 216 -1.73 13.07 -0.49
C ALA A 216 -3.06 13.85 -0.57
N LYS A 217 -4.18 13.13 -0.52
CA LYS A 217 -5.53 13.69 -0.48
C LYS A 217 -6.43 12.87 0.43
N TYR A 218 -7.29 13.52 1.19
CA TYR A 218 -8.29 12.83 2.01
C TYR A 218 -9.51 12.45 1.18
N GLU A 219 -10.23 11.42 1.61
CA GLU A 219 -11.54 11.07 1.04
C GLU A 219 -12.51 12.26 1.25
N ASN A 220 -13.19 12.71 0.19
CA ASN A 220 -14.06 13.89 0.21
C ASN A 220 -15.35 13.75 1.04
N ASN A 221 -15.63 12.58 1.60
CA ASN A 221 -16.74 12.37 2.52
C ASN A 221 -16.26 12.53 3.97
N SER A 222 -16.25 13.75 4.48
CA SER A 222 -16.50 14.21 5.86
C SER A 222 -16.28 13.23 7.04
N VAL A 223 -15.33 12.31 6.94
CA VAL A 223 -14.76 11.70 8.13
C VAL A 223 -13.56 12.56 8.52
N ILE A 224 -13.87 13.67 9.16
CA ILE A 224 -12.89 14.50 9.84
C ILE A 224 -12.23 13.59 10.87
N PHE A 225 -11.01 13.12 10.60
CA PHE A 225 -10.15 12.65 11.68
C PHE A 225 -10.00 13.82 12.64
N PRO A 226 -10.34 13.68 13.92
CA PRO A 226 -10.17 14.78 14.84
C PRO A 226 -8.71 15.19 14.80
N LYS A 227 -8.44 16.46 14.45
CA LYS A 227 -7.14 17.07 14.72
C LYS A 227 -6.87 16.76 16.19
N LYS A 228 -5.75 16.08 16.49
CA LYS A 228 -5.28 15.97 17.86
C LYS A 228 -5.18 17.38 18.38
N GLY A 229 -6.15 17.77 19.21
CA GLY A 229 -6.02 18.93 20.08
C GLY A 229 -4.79 18.70 20.93
N ILE A 230 -4.05 19.75 21.07
CA ILE A 230 -2.92 19.99 21.96
C ILE A 230 -3.24 19.52 23.37
#